data_a0d6071504e053bfed07d23dc1e05ba8
#
_entry.id   a0d6071504e053bfed07d23dc1e05ba8
#
_cell.length_a   1.000
_cell.length_b   1.000
_cell.length_c   1.000
_cell.angle_alpha   90.00
_cell.angle_beta   90.00
_cell.angle_gamma   90.00
#
_symmetry.space_group_name_H-M   'P 1'
#
loop_
_entity.id
_entity.type
_entity.pdbx_description
1 polymer ?
#
loop_
_entity_poly.entity_id
_entity_poly.type
_entity_poly.pdbx_seq_one_letter_code
_entity_poly.pdbx_strand_id
1 'polypeptide(L)'
;MKDLTITSVIKVYEYDELNDADRALLDDAIEATQRSYAPYSHFSVGAAALLANGVIVTGTNQENAAYPSGLCAERTTLFYANSQYPDQAVKTLAIAARTEKDFIDTPIPPCGACRQVILETEK
;
A
#
# COMPACT_ATOMS: atom_id res chain seq x y z
N MET A 1 4.13 -9.47 -38.43
CA MET A 1 3.69 -8.82 -37.19
C MET A 1 2.75 -9.76 -36.46
N LYS A 2 2.90 -9.86 -35.16
CA LYS A 2 2.02 -10.66 -34.29
C LYS A 2 1.41 -9.76 -33.22
N ASP A 3 0.18 -10.01 -32.89
CA ASP A 3 -0.46 -9.33 -31.78
C ASP A 3 -0.13 -10.07 -30.48
N LEU A 4 0.17 -9.30 -29.44
CA LEU A 4 0.32 -9.80 -28.08
C LEU A 4 -0.80 -9.23 -27.23
N THR A 5 -1.60 -10.12 -26.67
CA THR A 5 -2.69 -9.72 -25.79
C THR A 5 -2.36 -10.11 -24.35
N ILE A 6 -2.41 -9.13 -23.43
CA ILE A 6 -2.20 -9.35 -22.03
C ILE A 6 -3.52 -9.08 -21.32
N THR A 7 -4.01 -10.06 -20.56
CA THR A 7 -5.26 -9.94 -19.81
C THR A 7 -4.97 -9.93 -18.33
N SER A 8 -5.51 -8.93 -17.61
CA SER A 8 -5.45 -8.85 -16.17
C SER A 8 -6.85 -9.04 -15.59
N VAL A 9 -6.94 -9.78 -14.49
CA VAL A 9 -8.19 -10.00 -13.77
C VAL A 9 -8.09 -9.34 -12.40
N ILE A 10 -9.04 -8.44 -12.12
CA ILE A 10 -9.15 -7.79 -10.82
C ILE A 10 -10.45 -8.29 -10.18
N LYS A 11 -10.33 -8.86 -8.97
CA LYS A 11 -11.49 -9.30 -8.20
C LYS A 11 -11.99 -8.14 -7.35
N VAL A 12 -13.28 -7.88 -7.40
CA VAL A 12 -13.91 -6.82 -6.63
C VAL A 12 -14.73 -7.45 -5.51
N TYR A 13 -14.43 -7.05 -4.28
CA TYR A 13 -15.12 -7.55 -3.08
C TYR A 13 -15.68 -6.38 -2.28
N GLU A 14 -16.83 -6.61 -1.64
CA GLU A 14 -17.25 -5.77 -0.53
C GLU A 14 -16.39 -6.10 0.70
N TYR A 15 -16.28 -5.15 1.64
CA TYR A 15 -15.49 -5.34 2.85
C TYR A 15 -15.84 -6.62 3.59
N ASP A 16 -17.13 -6.91 3.72
CA ASP A 16 -17.60 -8.09 4.44
C ASP A 16 -17.33 -9.42 3.72
N GLU A 17 -17.02 -9.36 2.42
CA GLU A 17 -16.68 -10.54 1.62
C GLU A 17 -15.22 -10.95 1.76
N LEU A 18 -14.37 -10.08 2.33
CA LEU A 18 -12.96 -10.40 2.55
C LEU A 18 -12.83 -11.46 3.64
N ASN A 19 -11.83 -12.34 3.50
CA ASN A 19 -11.50 -13.25 4.58
C ASN A 19 -10.97 -12.48 5.80
N ASP A 20 -10.92 -13.13 6.96
CA ASP A 20 -10.56 -12.47 8.21
C ASP A 20 -9.15 -11.87 8.18
N ALA A 21 -8.20 -12.58 7.58
CA ALA A 21 -6.80 -12.12 7.51
C ALA A 21 -6.66 -10.87 6.63
N ASP A 22 -7.28 -10.86 5.46
CA ASP A 22 -7.24 -9.72 4.56
C ASP A 22 -7.98 -8.51 5.13
N ARG A 23 -9.11 -8.76 5.80
CA ARG A 23 -9.86 -7.69 6.46
C ARG A 23 -9.06 -7.07 7.59
N ALA A 24 -8.40 -7.87 8.41
CA ALA A 24 -7.55 -7.36 9.50
C ALA A 24 -6.39 -6.53 8.96
N LEU A 25 -5.77 -6.98 7.86
CA LEU A 25 -4.68 -6.23 7.23
C LEU A 25 -5.18 -4.91 6.64
N LEU A 26 -6.34 -4.91 6.01
CA LEU A 26 -6.96 -3.68 5.51
C LEU A 26 -7.31 -2.73 6.65
N ASP A 27 -7.81 -3.23 7.77
CA ASP A 27 -8.09 -2.42 8.95
C ASP A 27 -6.83 -1.74 9.47
N ASP A 28 -5.69 -2.42 9.46
CA ASP A 28 -4.40 -1.84 9.83
C ASP A 28 -3.99 -0.73 8.88
N ALA A 29 -4.23 -0.89 7.58
CA ALA A 29 -3.97 0.16 6.60
C ALA A 29 -4.90 1.37 6.81
N ILE A 30 -6.16 1.13 7.12
CA ILE A 30 -7.14 2.19 7.43
C ILE A 30 -6.70 2.97 8.66
N GLU A 31 -6.32 2.28 9.72
CA GLU A 31 -5.84 2.93 10.94
C GLU A 31 -4.59 3.76 10.67
N ALA A 32 -3.68 3.24 9.85
CA ALA A 32 -2.43 3.94 9.52
C ALA A 32 -2.66 5.30 8.85
N THR A 33 -3.76 5.48 8.10
CA THR A 33 -4.05 6.77 7.45
C THR A 33 -4.07 7.95 8.43
N GLN A 34 -4.33 7.70 9.71
CA GLN A 34 -4.35 8.74 10.74
C GLN A 34 -2.96 9.32 11.02
N ARG A 35 -1.89 8.62 10.64
CA ARG A 35 -0.51 9.05 10.84
C ARG A 35 0.15 9.59 9.57
N SER A 36 -0.64 9.78 8.53
CA SER A 36 -0.17 10.37 7.27
C SER A 36 0.27 11.83 7.49
N TYR A 37 1.33 12.23 6.81
CA TYR A 37 1.73 13.61 6.74
C TYR A 37 1.47 14.12 5.33
N ALA A 38 0.30 14.75 5.14
CA ALA A 38 -0.18 15.19 3.83
C ALA A 38 -0.69 16.63 3.86
N PRO A 39 0.17 17.62 4.27
CA PRO A 39 -0.26 19.01 4.41
C PRO A 39 -0.51 19.71 3.06
N TYR A 40 -0.02 19.14 1.97
CA TYR A 40 -0.14 19.74 0.64
C TYR A 40 -1.35 19.19 -0.12
N SER A 41 -1.47 17.87 -0.20
CA SER A 41 -2.54 17.24 -0.97
C SER A 41 -3.83 17.05 -0.16
N HIS A 42 -3.73 16.96 1.16
CA HIS A 42 -4.84 16.58 2.06
C HIS A 42 -5.40 15.20 1.70
N PHE A 43 -4.58 14.35 1.11
CA PHE A 43 -4.94 13.00 0.72
C PHE A 43 -4.07 12.03 1.51
N SER A 44 -4.70 11.30 2.45
CA SER A 44 -4.00 10.43 3.38
C SER A 44 -4.07 8.99 2.91
N VAL A 45 -2.91 8.34 2.80
CA VAL A 45 -2.79 6.95 2.38
C VAL A 45 -2.10 6.15 3.48
N GLY A 46 -2.66 5.00 3.78
CA GLY A 46 -2.06 4.03 4.69
C GLY A 46 -1.82 2.72 3.96
N ALA A 47 -0.74 2.06 4.32
CA ALA A 47 -0.42 0.74 3.80
C ALA A 47 -0.06 -0.20 4.94
N ALA A 48 -0.39 -1.48 4.77
CA ALA A 48 -0.04 -2.54 5.70
C ALA A 48 0.49 -3.73 4.91
N ALA A 49 1.70 -4.18 5.24
CA ALA A 49 2.35 -5.29 4.59
C ALA A 49 2.43 -6.49 5.54
N LEU A 50 1.93 -7.63 5.09
CA LEU A 50 2.09 -8.91 5.78
C LEU A 50 3.34 -9.60 5.23
N LEU A 51 4.31 -9.87 6.09
CA LEU A 51 5.55 -10.54 5.73
C LEU A 51 5.43 -12.05 5.87
N ALA A 52 6.36 -12.77 5.25
CA ALA A 52 6.38 -14.24 5.26
C ALA A 52 6.47 -14.81 6.67
N ASN A 53 7.09 -14.09 7.61
CA ASN A 53 7.19 -14.50 9.01
C ASN A 53 5.96 -14.16 9.86
N GLY A 54 4.91 -13.61 9.26
CA GLY A 54 3.68 -13.23 9.96
C GLY A 54 3.68 -11.83 10.56
N VAL A 55 4.79 -11.10 10.48
CA VAL A 55 4.86 -9.72 10.97
C VAL A 55 4.10 -8.78 10.04
N ILE A 56 3.37 -7.83 10.61
CA ILE A 56 2.68 -6.77 9.87
C ILE A 56 3.43 -5.47 10.10
N VAL A 57 3.76 -4.80 9.00
CA VAL A 57 4.41 -3.49 9.00
C VAL A 57 3.47 -2.48 8.35
N THR A 58 3.25 -1.35 8.99
CA THR A 58 2.40 -0.29 8.45
C THR A 58 3.21 0.96 8.12
N GLY A 59 2.69 1.76 7.22
CA GLY A 59 3.28 3.03 6.84
C GLY A 59 2.27 3.95 6.18
N THR A 60 2.68 5.17 5.93
CA THR A 60 1.82 6.21 5.39
C THR A 60 2.58 7.02 4.36
N ASN A 61 1.84 7.77 3.53
CA ASN A 61 2.48 8.76 2.70
C ASN A 61 3.05 9.88 3.57
N GLN A 62 4.24 10.32 3.21
CA GLN A 62 4.98 11.38 3.89
C GLN A 62 5.35 12.42 2.84
N GLU A 63 4.64 13.53 2.85
CA GLU A 63 4.88 14.63 1.93
C GLU A 63 6.01 15.52 2.44
N ASN A 64 6.58 16.31 1.54
CA ASN A 64 7.67 17.21 1.88
C ASN A 64 7.63 18.42 0.95
N ALA A 65 8.01 19.59 1.48
CA ALA A 65 8.11 20.81 0.68
C ALA A 65 9.09 20.65 -0.49
N ALA A 66 10.15 19.86 -0.29
CA ALA A 66 11.00 19.40 -1.38
C ALA A 66 10.32 18.19 -2.02
N TYR A 67 9.52 18.42 -3.01
CA TYR A 67 8.61 17.44 -3.60
C TYR A 67 9.26 16.07 -3.88
N PRO A 68 10.47 15.98 -4.46
CA PRO A 68 11.09 14.67 -4.71
C PRO A 68 11.45 13.89 -3.46
N SER A 69 11.49 14.52 -2.29
CA SER A 69 11.89 13.87 -1.03
C SER A 69 10.73 13.12 -0.36
N GLY A 70 9.50 13.39 -0.77
CA GLY A 70 8.33 12.70 -0.23
C GLY A 70 8.26 11.24 -0.68
N LEU A 71 7.54 10.42 0.08
CA LEU A 71 7.32 9.01 -0.25
C LEU A 71 5.84 8.67 -0.20
N CYS A 72 5.42 7.79 -1.11
CA CYS A 72 4.11 7.15 -1.06
C CYS A 72 4.05 6.17 0.12
N ALA A 73 2.83 5.86 0.59
CA ALA A 73 2.63 4.92 1.70
C ALA A 73 3.26 3.56 1.42
N GLU A 74 3.13 3.06 0.18
CA GLU A 74 3.69 1.76 -0.21
C GLU A 74 5.20 1.74 -0.02
N ARG A 75 5.92 2.76 -0.49
CA ARG A 75 7.38 2.81 -0.37
C ARG A 75 7.83 3.01 1.07
N THR A 76 7.16 3.86 1.84
CA THR A 76 7.44 4.03 3.27
C THR A 76 7.35 2.68 3.99
N THR A 77 6.27 1.94 3.75
CA THR A 77 6.02 0.64 4.38
C THR A 77 7.05 -0.40 3.95
N LEU A 78 7.27 -0.52 2.64
CA LEU A 78 8.11 -1.58 2.09
C LEU A 78 9.59 -1.35 2.38
N PHE A 79 10.07 -0.12 2.33
CA PHE A 79 11.45 0.20 2.69
C PHE A 79 11.71 -0.05 4.17
N TYR A 80 10.77 0.31 5.04
CA TYR A 80 10.89 0.02 6.46
C TYR A 80 10.88 -1.49 6.72
N ALA A 81 9.96 -2.22 6.09
CA ALA A 81 9.89 -3.67 6.21
C ALA A 81 11.20 -4.33 5.78
N ASN A 82 11.74 -3.92 4.64
CA ASN A 82 12.99 -4.47 4.13
C ASN A 82 14.18 -4.12 5.04
N SER A 83 14.17 -2.94 5.63
CA SER A 83 15.19 -2.51 6.59
C SER A 83 15.17 -3.34 7.87
N GLN A 84 14.00 -3.69 8.37
CA GLN A 84 13.85 -4.44 9.63
C GLN A 84 13.91 -5.96 9.43
N TYR A 85 13.43 -6.44 8.28
CA TYR A 85 13.30 -7.88 7.98
C TYR A 85 13.79 -8.16 6.56
N PRO A 86 15.10 -8.00 6.30
CA PRO A 86 15.64 -8.05 4.93
C PRO A 86 15.46 -9.40 4.24
N ASP A 87 15.29 -10.48 5.01
CA ASP A 87 15.15 -11.83 4.48
C ASP A 87 13.69 -12.26 4.31
N GLN A 88 12.73 -11.40 4.62
CA GLN A 88 11.32 -11.74 4.57
C GLN A 88 10.63 -11.15 3.34
N ALA A 89 10.00 -12.02 2.57
CA ALA A 89 9.18 -11.59 1.44
C ALA A 89 7.88 -10.95 1.93
N VAL A 90 7.33 -10.02 1.15
CA VAL A 90 6.00 -9.48 1.37
C VAL A 90 4.98 -10.42 0.73
N LYS A 91 4.05 -10.93 1.53
CA LYS A 91 3.00 -11.84 1.06
C LYS A 91 1.76 -11.09 0.59
N THR A 92 1.37 -10.05 1.30
CA THR A 92 0.16 -9.29 1.03
C THR A 92 0.40 -7.84 1.38
N LEU A 93 -0.09 -6.94 0.54
CA LEU A 93 -0.04 -5.50 0.78
C LEU A 93 -1.46 -4.95 0.70
N ALA A 94 -1.92 -4.32 1.77
CA ALA A 94 -3.20 -3.62 1.82
C ALA A 94 -2.96 -2.12 1.78
N ILE A 95 -3.83 -1.40 1.07
CA ILE A 95 -3.74 0.05 0.91
C ILE A 95 -5.11 0.65 1.16
N ALA A 96 -5.18 1.71 1.95
CA ALA A 96 -6.37 2.50 2.18
C ALA A 96 -6.05 3.98 1.97
N ALA A 97 -7.01 4.72 1.46
CA ALA A 97 -6.85 6.15 1.23
C ALA A 97 -8.11 6.89 1.61
N ARG A 98 -7.93 8.12 2.10
CA ARG A 98 -9.05 9.00 2.42
C ARG A 98 -8.71 10.45 2.11
N THR A 99 -9.76 11.19 1.76
CA THR A 99 -9.72 12.65 1.74
C THR A 99 -10.03 13.19 3.13
N GLU A 100 -10.14 14.50 3.27
CA GLU A 100 -10.59 15.10 4.53
C GLU A 100 -12.03 14.73 4.90
N LYS A 101 -12.82 14.29 3.90
CA LYS A 101 -14.24 13.99 4.09
C LYS A 101 -14.51 12.53 4.35
N ASP A 102 -13.92 11.61 3.56
CA ASP A 102 -14.27 10.19 3.63
C ASP A 102 -13.20 9.33 2.97
N PHE A 103 -13.30 8.02 3.22
CA PHE A 103 -12.44 7.03 2.57
C PHE A 103 -12.82 6.87 1.10
N ILE A 104 -11.81 6.57 0.29
CA ILE A 104 -12.01 6.25 -1.13
C ILE A 104 -12.51 4.81 -1.23
N ASP A 105 -13.58 4.60 -1.99
CA ASP A 105 -14.22 3.31 -2.18
C ASP A 105 -13.89 2.64 -3.52
N THR A 106 -13.08 3.29 -4.34
CA THR A 106 -12.59 2.75 -5.61
C THR A 106 -11.14 2.30 -5.47
N PRO A 107 -10.69 1.28 -6.25
CA PRO A 107 -9.29 0.86 -6.21
C PRO A 107 -8.34 1.98 -6.55
N ILE A 108 -7.24 2.08 -5.80
CA ILE A 108 -6.18 3.05 -6.03
C ILE A 108 -4.92 2.28 -6.43
N PRO A 109 -4.50 2.37 -7.69
CA PRO A 109 -3.29 1.68 -8.12
C PRO A 109 -2.05 2.38 -7.59
N PRO A 110 -0.96 1.64 -7.33
CA PRO A 110 0.31 2.24 -6.96
C PRO A 110 0.92 3.01 -8.14
N CYS A 111 1.70 4.06 -7.84
CA CYS A 111 2.45 4.79 -8.87
C CYS A 111 3.55 3.91 -9.48
N GLY A 112 4.16 4.35 -10.58
CA GLY A 112 5.19 3.59 -11.26
C GLY A 112 6.39 3.24 -10.38
N ALA A 113 6.86 4.19 -9.56
CA ALA A 113 7.96 3.93 -8.62
C ALA A 113 7.56 2.89 -7.57
N CYS A 114 6.34 2.95 -7.05
CA CYS A 114 5.85 1.97 -6.09
C CYS A 114 5.70 0.59 -6.73
N ARG A 115 5.26 0.50 -7.98
CA ARG A 115 5.15 -0.78 -8.69
C ARG A 115 6.51 -1.46 -8.82
N GLN A 116 7.55 -0.71 -9.12
CA GLN A 116 8.91 -1.25 -9.20
C GLN A 116 9.40 -1.76 -7.85
N VAL A 117 9.15 -1.00 -6.79
CA VAL A 117 9.53 -1.41 -5.43
C VAL A 117 8.77 -2.66 -5.00
N ILE A 118 7.46 -2.74 -5.28
CA ILE A 118 6.64 -3.92 -4.98
C ILE A 118 7.23 -5.14 -5.69
N LEU A 119 7.59 -5.01 -6.95
CA LEU A 119 8.17 -6.11 -7.73
C LEU A 119 9.42 -6.67 -7.07
N GLU A 120 10.31 -5.82 -6.57
CA GLU A 120 11.55 -6.26 -5.91
C GLU A 120 11.32 -6.89 -4.53
N THR A 121 10.16 -6.70 -3.91
CA THR A 121 9.84 -7.35 -2.62
C THR A 121 9.40 -8.80 -2.79
N GLU A 122 9.19 -9.26 -3.99
CA GLU A 122 8.88 -10.66 -4.31
C GLU A 122 10.17 -11.49 -4.25
N LYS A 123 10.46 -12.04 -3.10
CA LYS A 123 11.70 -12.79 -2.84
C LYS A 123 11.50 -14.29 -2.88
#